data_e63fffd5acd494f9ef32979ed2fb3504
#
_entry.id   e63fffd5acd494f9ef32979ed2fb3504
#
_cell.length_a   1.000
_cell.length_b   1.000
_cell.length_c   1.000
_cell.angle_alpha   90.00
_cell.angle_beta   90.00
_cell.angle_gamma   90.00
#
_symmetry.space_group_name_H-M   'P 1'
#
loop_
_entity.id
_entity.type
_entity.pdbx_description
1 polymer ?
#
loop_
_entity_poly.entity_id
_entity_poly.type
_entity_poly.pdbx_seq_one_letter_code
_entity_poly.pdbx_strand_id
1 'polypeptide(L)'
;MNRAADRVAPFYAVEINRLANARERLGLPVIHMEVGQPSAGAPAAAIAAGHRALAECPQGYWESGALAERLERHYQDAYGLAIDHKRIILTMGASAALVLAMSVLFDRGARVAVPRPGYPAHRNSLHALGLEPVEFDCGADTRFQPTAAMVAAFEPAPAGLILTSPSNPTGTMIPDAELAAIAAVCARRGIRILSDETYHGIAYGARAHSILEHAPDAVVVNTFSKYWCMTGWRLGWAVVPESLVDAMRRFAGNLFLVPPTLSQHVALAAMDEVVELEAHVATYARNRELLTEALDGLGIRRIAPPDGAFYLYADMGDVTRDSLLFCRELLDATGVALNTGRDFDSVHGDRFVRISFAVSTPEVLRAIECLDGFLRPRKRA
;
A
#
# COMPACT_ATOMS: atom_id res chain seq x y z
N MET A 1 13.29 -13.37 26.70
CA MET A 1 12.51 -12.33 25.98
C MET A 1 12.65 -12.54 24.49
N ASN A 2 11.57 -12.38 23.73
CA ASN A 2 11.60 -12.53 22.28
C ASN A 2 12.15 -11.23 21.65
N ARG A 3 13.43 -11.23 21.28
CA ARG A 3 14.12 -10.06 20.69
C ARG A 3 13.47 -9.56 19.38
N ALA A 4 12.68 -10.38 18.70
CA ALA A 4 11.95 -9.95 17.51
C ALA A 4 10.79 -8.99 17.87
N ALA A 5 10.09 -9.22 18.98
CA ALA A 5 9.02 -8.34 19.44
C ALA A 5 9.52 -6.93 19.78
N ASP A 6 10.76 -6.82 20.31
CA ASP A 6 11.36 -5.52 20.66
C ASP A 6 11.81 -4.70 19.43
N ARG A 7 11.90 -5.34 18.25
CA ARG A 7 12.31 -4.70 16.98
C ARG A 7 11.16 -4.22 16.14
N VAL A 8 9.94 -4.68 16.40
CA VAL A 8 8.74 -4.25 15.68
C VAL A 8 8.32 -2.89 16.20
N ALA A 9 8.48 -1.84 15.36
CA ALA A 9 8.14 -0.49 15.72
C ALA A 9 6.62 -0.30 15.88
N PRO A 10 6.17 0.67 16.72
CA PRO A 10 4.78 1.08 16.77
C PRO A 10 4.29 1.56 15.40
N PHE A 11 2.99 1.46 15.16
CA PHE A 11 2.35 2.00 13.98
C PHE A 11 1.49 3.22 14.40
N TYR A 12 2.05 4.43 14.23
CA TYR A 12 1.43 5.67 14.71
C TYR A 12 0.10 6.01 14.03
N ALA A 13 -0.11 5.56 12.79
CA ALA A 13 -1.42 5.68 12.14
C ALA A 13 -2.54 5.04 12.96
N VAL A 14 -2.27 3.92 13.64
CA VAL A 14 -3.24 3.27 14.54
C VAL A 14 -3.52 4.12 15.77
N GLU A 15 -2.50 4.80 16.31
CA GLU A 15 -2.66 5.71 17.44
C GLU A 15 -3.51 6.92 17.07
N ILE A 16 -3.18 7.59 15.95
CA ILE A 16 -3.96 8.74 15.46
C ILE A 16 -5.40 8.33 15.16
N ASN A 17 -5.61 7.19 14.52
CA ASN A 17 -6.96 6.67 14.26
C ASN A 17 -7.74 6.42 15.56
N ARG A 18 -7.10 5.88 16.60
CA ARG A 18 -7.71 5.69 17.92
C ARG A 18 -8.13 7.03 18.55
N LEU A 19 -7.31 8.08 18.43
CA LEU A 19 -7.63 9.43 18.91
C LEU A 19 -8.79 10.03 18.10
N ALA A 20 -8.77 9.88 16.77
CA ALA A 20 -9.85 10.32 15.88
C ALA A 20 -11.19 9.67 16.24
N ASN A 21 -11.22 8.34 16.37
CA ASN A 21 -12.40 7.59 16.81
C ASN A 21 -12.86 7.97 18.23
N ALA A 22 -11.94 8.33 19.13
CA ALA A 22 -12.30 8.82 20.47
C ALA A 22 -13.03 10.18 20.39
N ARG A 23 -12.57 11.06 19.49
CA ARG A 23 -13.21 12.35 19.22
C ARG A 23 -14.63 12.18 18.64
N GLU A 24 -14.84 11.24 17.70
CA GLU A 24 -16.16 10.93 17.15
C GLU A 24 -17.14 10.42 18.21
N ARG A 25 -16.67 9.58 19.14
CA ARG A 25 -17.52 9.11 20.26
C ARG A 25 -18.01 10.23 21.18
N LEU A 26 -17.34 11.38 21.17
CA LEU A 26 -17.76 12.60 21.87
C LEU A 26 -18.71 13.47 21.04
N GLY A 27 -19.12 13.01 19.84
CA GLY A 27 -19.97 13.76 18.91
C GLY A 27 -19.26 14.90 18.18
N LEU A 28 -17.94 14.95 18.22
CA LEU A 28 -17.14 15.95 17.52
C LEU A 28 -16.81 15.50 16.10
N PRO A 29 -16.83 16.39 15.10
CA PRO A 29 -16.57 16.02 13.72
C PRO A 29 -15.11 15.59 13.52
N VAL A 30 -14.90 14.57 12.66
CA VAL A 30 -13.60 14.10 12.22
C VAL A 30 -13.59 13.93 10.70
N ILE A 31 -12.45 14.21 10.08
CA ILE A 31 -12.16 13.89 8.68
C ILE A 31 -10.95 12.94 8.68
N HIS A 32 -11.20 11.68 8.33
CA HIS A 32 -10.20 10.62 8.38
C HIS A 32 -9.32 10.59 7.12
N MET A 33 -8.13 11.17 7.20
CA MET A 33 -7.12 11.17 6.13
C MET A 33 -5.79 10.53 6.60
N GLU A 34 -5.79 9.91 7.78
CA GLU A 34 -4.63 9.22 8.37
C GLU A 34 -4.52 7.76 7.96
N VAL A 35 -5.65 7.10 7.67
CA VAL A 35 -5.68 5.69 7.28
C VAL A 35 -5.62 5.55 5.76
N GLY A 36 -4.81 4.63 5.31
CA GLY A 36 -4.68 4.31 3.89
C GLY A 36 -5.79 3.36 3.40
N GLN A 37 -7.03 3.81 3.39
CA GLN A 37 -8.17 3.02 2.89
C GLN A 37 -9.15 3.89 2.11
N PRO A 38 -9.81 3.34 1.08
CA PRO A 38 -10.97 3.97 0.46
C PRO A 38 -12.07 4.25 1.47
N SER A 39 -12.72 5.41 1.40
CA SER A 39 -13.95 5.69 2.15
C SER A 39 -15.18 5.02 1.52
N ALA A 40 -15.12 4.67 0.24
CA ALA A 40 -16.13 3.88 -0.45
C ALA A 40 -16.07 2.40 -0.02
N GLY A 41 -17.22 1.74 -0.07
CA GLY A 41 -17.34 0.29 0.12
C GLY A 41 -17.16 -0.48 -1.18
N ALA A 42 -17.25 -1.83 -1.10
CA ALA A 42 -17.27 -2.68 -2.29
C ALA A 42 -18.46 -2.31 -3.20
N PRO A 43 -18.35 -2.53 -4.53
CA PRO A 43 -19.42 -2.22 -5.49
C PRO A 43 -20.77 -2.84 -5.11
N ALA A 44 -21.86 -2.15 -5.44
CA ALA A 44 -23.20 -2.56 -5.05
C ALA A 44 -23.57 -3.98 -5.56
N ALA A 45 -23.20 -4.31 -6.79
CA ALA A 45 -23.44 -5.65 -7.36
C ALA A 45 -22.60 -6.73 -6.64
N ALA A 46 -21.39 -6.40 -6.21
CA ALA A 46 -20.55 -7.29 -5.41
C ALA A 46 -21.15 -7.57 -4.02
N ILE A 47 -21.70 -6.56 -3.37
CA ILE A 47 -22.44 -6.72 -2.11
C ILE A 47 -23.68 -7.62 -2.31
N ALA A 48 -24.44 -7.43 -3.39
CA ALA A 48 -25.58 -8.28 -3.71
C ALA A 48 -25.16 -9.75 -3.96
N ALA A 49 -24.01 -9.98 -4.60
CA ALA A 49 -23.42 -11.32 -4.74
C ALA A 49 -23.06 -11.94 -3.38
N GLY A 50 -22.54 -11.13 -2.46
CA GLY A 50 -22.28 -11.54 -1.07
C GLY A 50 -23.54 -11.98 -0.33
N HIS A 51 -24.64 -11.25 -0.44
CA HIS A 51 -25.93 -11.63 0.14
C HIS A 51 -26.42 -12.96 -0.40
N ARG A 52 -26.34 -13.21 -1.72
CA ARG A 52 -26.70 -14.50 -2.32
C ARG A 52 -25.79 -15.61 -1.79
N ALA A 53 -24.49 -15.39 -1.74
CA ALA A 53 -23.55 -16.39 -1.25
C ALA A 53 -23.78 -16.76 0.23
N LEU A 54 -24.21 -15.82 1.08
CA LEU A 54 -24.59 -16.10 2.46
C LEU A 54 -25.84 -16.98 2.56
N ALA A 55 -26.80 -16.79 1.64
CA ALA A 55 -28.05 -17.55 1.65
C ALA A 55 -27.93 -18.95 1.02
N GLU A 56 -27.09 -19.09 0.00
CA GLU A 56 -27.10 -20.25 -0.89
C GLU A 56 -25.87 -21.17 -0.75
N CYS A 57 -24.74 -20.63 -0.23
CA CYS A 57 -23.47 -21.35 -0.18
C CYS A 57 -23.07 -21.69 1.26
N PRO A 58 -22.65 -22.94 1.53
CA PRO A 58 -21.98 -23.28 2.79
C PRO A 58 -20.71 -22.43 2.95
N GLN A 59 -20.54 -21.76 4.08
CA GLN A 59 -19.37 -20.92 4.38
C GLN A 59 -18.23 -21.77 4.97
N GLY A 60 -17.90 -22.90 4.30
CA GLY A 60 -16.80 -23.79 4.69
C GLY A 60 -15.44 -23.36 4.13
N TYR A 61 -14.42 -24.18 4.38
CA TYR A 61 -13.11 -23.97 3.76
C TYR A 61 -13.19 -24.24 2.26
N TRP A 62 -12.93 -23.19 1.48
CA TRP A 62 -13.04 -23.24 0.03
C TRP A 62 -12.09 -22.23 -0.61
N GLU A 63 -11.44 -22.64 -1.69
CA GLU A 63 -10.63 -21.78 -2.55
C GLU A 63 -11.25 -21.71 -3.93
N SER A 64 -11.53 -20.50 -4.40
CA SER A 64 -12.23 -20.24 -5.65
C SER A 64 -11.31 -20.38 -6.86
N GLY A 65 -11.42 -21.50 -7.59
CA GLY A 65 -10.78 -21.64 -8.90
C GLY A 65 -11.24 -20.57 -9.89
N ALA A 66 -12.54 -20.26 -9.90
CA ALA A 66 -13.10 -19.21 -10.77
C ALA A 66 -12.49 -17.83 -10.51
N LEU A 67 -12.18 -17.49 -9.24
CA LEU A 67 -11.50 -16.23 -8.92
C LEU A 67 -10.04 -16.24 -9.40
N ALA A 68 -9.32 -17.35 -9.24
CA ALA A 68 -7.96 -17.49 -9.76
C ALA A 68 -7.91 -17.36 -11.29
N GLU A 69 -8.84 -18.00 -12.01
CA GLU A 69 -9.00 -17.84 -13.46
C GLU A 69 -9.40 -16.41 -13.88
N ARG A 70 -10.22 -15.73 -13.07
CA ARG A 70 -10.58 -14.32 -13.32
C ARG A 70 -9.38 -13.40 -13.12
N LEU A 71 -8.51 -13.69 -12.15
CA LEU A 71 -7.25 -12.97 -11.94
C LEU A 71 -6.24 -13.25 -13.07
N GLU A 72 -6.15 -14.48 -13.60
CA GLU A 72 -5.37 -14.79 -14.81
C GLU A 72 -5.78 -13.88 -15.97
N ARG A 73 -7.10 -13.78 -16.24
CA ARG A 73 -7.61 -12.84 -17.26
C ARG A 73 -7.27 -11.38 -16.96
N HIS A 74 -7.34 -10.99 -15.69
CA HIS A 74 -6.96 -9.63 -15.29
C HIS A 74 -5.51 -9.30 -15.64
N TYR A 75 -4.56 -10.23 -15.42
CA TYR A 75 -3.16 -10.02 -15.82
C TYR A 75 -3.00 -9.93 -17.34
N GLN A 76 -3.76 -10.72 -18.08
CA GLN A 76 -3.76 -10.64 -19.54
C GLN A 76 -4.32 -9.30 -20.04
N ASP A 77 -5.44 -8.86 -19.48
CA ASP A 77 -6.14 -7.63 -19.91
C ASP A 77 -5.36 -6.37 -19.53
N ALA A 78 -4.81 -6.33 -18.30
CA ALA A 78 -4.16 -5.13 -17.76
C ALA A 78 -2.70 -4.99 -18.19
N TYR A 79 -1.98 -6.09 -18.39
CA TYR A 79 -0.53 -6.09 -18.62
C TYR A 79 -0.08 -6.86 -19.85
N GLY A 80 -0.98 -7.60 -20.52
CA GLY A 80 -0.62 -8.50 -21.62
C GLY A 80 0.15 -9.76 -21.17
N LEU A 81 0.08 -10.11 -19.90
CA LEU A 81 0.83 -11.20 -19.29
C LEU A 81 0.00 -12.49 -19.21
N ALA A 82 0.50 -13.56 -19.82
CA ALA A 82 -0.06 -14.90 -19.68
C ALA A 82 0.42 -15.56 -18.37
N ILE A 83 -0.31 -15.34 -17.30
CA ILE A 83 -0.05 -15.94 -15.97
C ILE A 83 -0.97 -17.14 -15.79
N ASP A 84 -0.43 -18.34 -15.61
CA ASP A 84 -1.25 -19.52 -15.26
C ASP A 84 -1.90 -19.30 -13.88
N HIS A 85 -3.22 -19.44 -13.78
CA HIS A 85 -3.96 -19.30 -12.52
C HIS A 85 -3.42 -20.20 -11.39
N LYS A 86 -2.75 -21.31 -11.70
CA LYS A 86 -2.08 -22.15 -10.69
C LYS A 86 -0.96 -21.47 -9.95
N ARG A 87 -0.37 -20.42 -10.55
CA ARG A 87 0.65 -19.56 -9.93
C ARG A 87 0.04 -18.49 -9.02
N ILE A 88 -1.28 -18.37 -9.01
CA ILE A 88 -2.01 -17.37 -8.19
C ILE A 88 -2.44 -18.07 -6.89
N ILE A 89 -1.96 -17.54 -5.77
CA ILE A 89 -2.25 -18.03 -4.42
C ILE A 89 -3.14 -17.00 -3.75
N LEU A 90 -4.39 -17.34 -3.47
CA LEU A 90 -5.32 -16.48 -2.75
C LEU A 90 -4.92 -16.38 -1.28
N THR A 91 -5.03 -15.18 -0.70
CA THR A 91 -4.54 -14.89 0.65
C THR A 91 -5.49 -14.00 1.45
N MET A 92 -5.33 -13.98 2.78
CA MET A 92 -6.08 -13.08 3.67
C MET A 92 -5.57 -11.62 3.55
N GLY A 93 -5.70 -11.04 2.35
CA GLY A 93 -5.17 -9.73 1.97
C GLY A 93 -3.66 -9.74 1.71
N ALA A 94 -3.13 -8.61 1.24
CA ALA A 94 -1.70 -8.43 0.96
C ALA A 94 -0.81 -8.71 2.19
N SER A 95 -1.28 -8.43 3.40
CA SER A 95 -0.48 -8.66 4.63
C SER A 95 -0.11 -10.13 4.80
N ALA A 96 -1.07 -11.05 4.60
CA ALA A 96 -0.79 -12.49 4.64
C ALA A 96 0.09 -12.92 3.46
N ALA A 97 -0.15 -12.38 2.25
CA ALA A 97 0.69 -12.63 1.08
C ALA A 97 2.15 -12.22 1.31
N LEU A 98 2.40 -11.04 1.91
CA LEU A 98 3.75 -10.57 2.27
C LEU A 98 4.44 -11.52 3.27
N VAL A 99 3.74 -11.90 4.35
CA VAL A 99 4.29 -12.83 5.34
C VAL A 99 4.64 -14.18 4.71
N LEU A 100 3.75 -14.74 3.89
CA LEU A 100 3.99 -15.99 3.16
C LEU A 100 5.17 -15.87 2.20
N ALA A 101 5.19 -14.81 1.36
CA ALA A 101 6.25 -14.58 0.39
C ALA A 101 7.60 -14.45 1.08
N MET A 102 7.71 -13.62 2.12
CA MET A 102 8.96 -13.45 2.89
C MET A 102 9.42 -14.76 3.51
N SER A 103 8.48 -15.57 4.06
CA SER A 103 8.80 -16.85 4.70
C SER A 103 9.26 -17.93 3.72
N VAL A 104 8.82 -17.87 2.46
CA VAL A 104 9.19 -18.84 1.43
C VAL A 104 10.43 -18.39 0.64
N LEU A 105 10.59 -17.07 0.43
CA LEU A 105 11.70 -16.52 -0.35
C LEU A 105 13.03 -16.50 0.42
N PHE A 106 12.99 -16.30 1.75
CA PHE A 106 14.18 -15.94 2.51
C PHE A 106 14.40 -16.84 3.71
N ASP A 107 15.63 -17.28 3.87
CA ASP A 107 16.08 -17.99 5.07
C ASP A 107 16.19 -17.01 6.24
N ARG A 108 16.00 -17.53 7.47
CA ARG A 108 16.16 -16.74 8.68
C ARG A 108 17.53 -16.07 8.75
N GLY A 109 17.55 -14.79 9.07
CA GLY A 109 18.78 -13.97 9.10
C GLY A 109 19.16 -13.40 7.74
N ALA A 110 18.45 -13.73 6.65
CA ALA A 110 18.72 -13.16 5.35
C ALA A 110 18.49 -11.64 5.35
N ARG A 111 19.36 -10.91 4.66
CA ARG A 111 19.30 -9.46 4.46
C ARG A 111 18.37 -9.14 3.31
N VAL A 112 17.36 -8.29 3.54
CA VAL A 112 16.39 -7.88 2.54
C VAL A 112 16.36 -6.36 2.44
N ALA A 113 16.63 -5.83 1.25
CA ALA A 113 16.63 -4.38 1.00
C ALA A 113 15.19 -3.83 0.97
N VAL A 114 14.99 -2.71 1.67
CA VAL A 114 13.70 -2.02 1.80
C VAL A 114 13.91 -0.52 1.58
N PRO A 115 13.24 0.12 0.59
CA PRO A 115 13.34 1.55 0.38
C PRO A 115 12.74 2.34 1.55
N ARG A 116 13.32 3.50 1.84
CA ARG A 116 12.86 4.47 2.82
C ARG A 116 12.72 5.84 2.15
N PRO A 117 11.57 6.55 2.23
CA PRO A 117 10.36 6.13 2.95
C PRO A 117 9.67 4.93 2.32
N GLY A 118 8.97 4.12 3.14
CA GLY A 118 8.29 2.92 2.68
C GLY A 118 7.20 2.45 3.65
N TYR A 119 6.38 1.50 3.21
CA TYR A 119 5.32 0.95 4.05
C TYR A 119 5.89 0.23 5.28
N PRO A 120 5.54 0.64 6.51
CA PRO A 120 6.20 0.16 7.73
C PRO A 120 6.08 -1.35 7.94
N ALA A 121 5.01 -1.99 7.42
CA ALA A 121 4.85 -3.42 7.59
C ALA A 121 5.90 -4.25 6.81
N HIS A 122 6.53 -3.71 5.77
CA HIS A 122 7.63 -4.39 5.10
C HIS A 122 8.78 -4.62 6.08
N ARG A 123 9.32 -3.55 6.66
CA ARG A 123 10.39 -3.61 7.65
C ARG A 123 9.99 -4.41 8.89
N ASN A 124 8.81 -4.14 9.43
CA ASN A 124 8.35 -4.77 10.66
C ASN A 124 8.08 -6.27 10.49
N SER A 125 7.54 -6.70 9.36
CA SER A 125 7.35 -8.13 9.05
C SER A 125 8.68 -8.85 8.89
N LEU A 126 9.69 -8.22 8.25
CA LEU A 126 11.04 -8.79 8.18
C LEU A 126 11.59 -9.02 9.59
N HIS A 127 11.51 -8.03 10.48
CA HIS A 127 11.93 -8.21 11.87
C HIS A 127 11.16 -9.31 12.61
N ALA A 128 9.83 -9.36 12.44
CA ALA A 128 8.98 -10.37 13.07
C ALA A 128 9.32 -11.79 12.62
N LEU A 129 9.71 -11.97 11.35
CA LEU A 129 10.12 -13.25 10.76
C LEU A 129 11.60 -13.59 11.05
N GLY A 130 12.34 -12.71 11.72
CA GLY A 130 13.76 -12.93 12.01
C GLY A 130 14.66 -12.72 10.80
N LEU A 131 14.19 -11.93 9.83
CA LEU A 131 14.96 -11.43 8.70
C LEU A 131 15.61 -10.08 9.06
N GLU A 132 16.58 -9.64 8.27
CA GLU A 132 17.31 -8.40 8.49
C GLU A 132 16.94 -7.37 7.40
N PRO A 133 16.10 -6.35 7.72
CA PRO A 133 15.85 -5.28 6.78
C PRO A 133 17.09 -4.40 6.60
N VAL A 134 17.48 -4.19 5.34
CA VAL A 134 18.52 -3.26 4.92
C VAL A 134 17.83 -2.04 4.33
N GLU A 135 17.54 -1.05 5.20
CA GLU A 135 16.90 0.19 4.76
C GLU A 135 17.89 1.05 3.97
N PHE A 136 17.43 1.66 2.88
CA PHE A 136 18.19 2.61 2.07
C PHE A 136 17.34 3.81 1.65
N ASP A 137 17.98 4.96 1.56
CA ASP A 137 17.30 6.22 1.29
C ASP A 137 16.92 6.36 -0.18
N CYS A 138 15.63 6.70 -0.41
CA CYS A 138 15.11 7.14 -1.69
C CYS A 138 14.57 8.57 -1.52
N GLY A 139 15.35 9.56 -1.95
CA GLY A 139 15.02 10.97 -1.77
C GLY A 139 14.22 11.58 -2.91
N ALA A 140 14.06 12.90 -2.83
CA ALA A 140 13.36 13.66 -3.86
C ALA A 140 14.08 13.62 -5.22
N ASP A 141 15.40 13.47 -5.23
CA ASP A 141 16.27 13.33 -6.41
C ASP A 141 15.96 12.06 -7.21
N THR A 142 15.49 11.01 -6.54
CA THR A 142 15.04 9.76 -7.18
C THR A 142 13.51 9.61 -7.18
N ARG A 143 12.78 10.70 -6.96
CA ARG A 143 11.30 10.69 -6.85
C ARG A 143 10.81 9.76 -5.73
N PHE A 144 11.60 9.58 -4.67
CA PHE A 144 11.32 8.68 -3.55
C PHE A 144 11.15 7.19 -3.97
N GLN A 145 11.78 6.79 -5.07
CA GLN A 145 11.76 5.41 -5.56
C GLN A 145 13.18 4.86 -5.68
N PRO A 146 13.38 3.54 -5.53
CA PRO A 146 14.67 2.92 -5.78
C PRO A 146 15.09 3.04 -7.25
N THR A 147 16.41 3.08 -7.46
CA THR A 147 17.00 3.05 -8.80
C THR A 147 17.90 1.83 -8.97
N ALA A 148 18.13 1.44 -10.24
CA ALA A 148 19.05 0.36 -10.58
C ALA A 148 20.47 0.63 -10.06
N ALA A 149 20.90 1.90 -10.08
CA ALA A 149 22.19 2.30 -9.54
C ALA A 149 22.29 2.05 -8.03
N MET A 150 21.25 2.38 -7.25
CA MET A 150 21.21 2.09 -5.81
C MET A 150 21.26 0.58 -5.55
N VAL A 151 20.50 -0.20 -6.30
CA VAL A 151 20.47 -1.67 -6.16
C VAL A 151 21.82 -2.27 -6.55
N ALA A 152 22.49 -1.73 -7.56
CA ALA A 152 23.82 -2.17 -7.96
C ALA A 152 24.92 -1.84 -6.93
N ALA A 153 24.72 -0.82 -6.10
CA ALA A 153 25.70 -0.35 -5.13
C ALA A 153 25.72 -1.15 -3.82
N PHE A 154 24.77 -2.05 -3.56
CA PHE A 154 24.80 -2.85 -2.33
C PHE A 154 26.02 -3.75 -2.24
N GLU A 155 26.78 -3.63 -1.15
CA GLU A 155 27.90 -4.52 -0.83
C GLU A 155 27.83 -4.96 0.64
N PRO A 156 27.71 -6.26 0.92
CA PRO A 156 27.35 -7.33 -0.03
C PRO A 156 25.92 -7.23 -0.54
N ALA A 157 25.64 -7.89 -1.67
CA ALA A 157 24.28 -7.96 -2.21
C ALA A 157 23.30 -8.53 -1.19
N PRO A 158 22.08 -7.95 -1.01
CA PRO A 158 21.04 -8.53 -0.18
C PRO A 158 20.45 -9.78 -0.85
N ALA A 159 19.84 -10.66 -0.06
CA ALA A 159 19.12 -11.83 -0.58
C ALA A 159 17.86 -11.45 -1.36
N GLY A 160 17.27 -10.29 -1.04
CA GLY A 160 16.08 -9.80 -1.70
C GLY A 160 15.92 -8.29 -1.66
N LEU A 161 15.01 -7.81 -2.49
CA LEU A 161 14.58 -6.41 -2.61
C LEU A 161 13.06 -6.38 -2.58
N ILE A 162 12.49 -5.52 -1.73
CA ILE A 162 11.05 -5.21 -1.74
C ILE A 162 10.85 -3.94 -2.56
N LEU A 163 9.98 -4.02 -3.58
CA LEU A 163 9.54 -2.89 -4.39
C LEU A 163 8.08 -2.57 -4.09
N THR A 164 7.69 -1.29 -4.18
CA THR A 164 6.31 -0.85 -4.06
C THR A 164 6.05 0.27 -5.08
N SER A 165 5.22 -0.01 -6.07
CA SER A 165 4.89 0.95 -7.12
C SER A 165 3.46 0.69 -7.62
N PRO A 166 2.52 1.65 -7.42
CA PRO A 166 2.64 2.94 -6.71
C PRO A 166 2.95 2.78 -5.22
N SER A 167 3.72 3.72 -4.66
CA SER A 167 4.25 3.60 -3.30
C SER A 167 3.32 4.18 -2.22
N ASN A 168 3.30 3.55 -1.07
CA ASN A 168 2.87 4.12 0.21
C ASN A 168 4.14 4.42 1.04
N PRO A 169 4.43 5.69 1.39
CA PRO A 169 3.49 6.82 1.53
C PRO A 169 3.47 7.80 0.35
N THR A 170 4.32 7.68 -0.64
CA THR A 170 4.69 8.78 -1.53
C THR A 170 3.74 8.97 -2.72
N GLY A 171 2.99 7.92 -3.10
CA GLY A 171 2.19 7.92 -4.32
C GLY A 171 3.01 7.84 -5.61
N THR A 172 4.33 7.82 -5.52
CA THR A 172 5.21 7.78 -6.69
C THR A 172 5.24 6.42 -7.35
N MET A 173 5.49 6.39 -8.66
CA MET A 173 5.68 5.15 -9.44
C MET A 173 7.10 5.05 -9.97
N ILE A 174 7.60 3.81 -10.05
CA ILE A 174 8.86 3.50 -10.75
C ILE A 174 8.57 3.55 -12.26
N PRO A 175 9.29 4.34 -13.05
CA PRO A 175 9.16 4.33 -14.50
C PRO A 175 9.49 2.95 -15.09
N ASP A 176 8.82 2.57 -16.19
CA ASP A 176 8.98 1.26 -16.83
C ASP A 176 10.45 0.90 -17.13
N ALA A 177 11.17 1.82 -17.74
CA ALA A 177 12.59 1.61 -18.06
C ALA A 177 13.46 1.40 -16.80
N GLU A 178 13.14 2.08 -15.69
CA GLU A 178 13.86 1.91 -14.42
C GLU A 178 13.50 0.57 -13.77
N LEU A 179 12.23 0.17 -13.85
CA LEU A 179 11.77 -1.14 -13.35
C LEU A 179 12.47 -2.28 -14.09
N ALA A 180 12.61 -2.18 -15.42
CA ALA A 180 13.40 -3.11 -16.25
C ALA A 180 14.88 -3.13 -15.84
N ALA A 181 15.48 -1.96 -15.60
CA ALA A 181 16.87 -1.85 -15.19
C ALA A 181 17.11 -2.47 -13.80
N ILE A 182 16.20 -2.24 -12.84
CA ILE A 182 16.24 -2.87 -11.51
C ILE A 182 16.15 -4.39 -11.64
N ALA A 183 15.20 -4.89 -12.44
CA ALA A 183 15.04 -6.33 -12.69
C ALA A 183 16.33 -6.95 -13.23
N ALA A 184 16.95 -6.30 -14.21
CA ALA A 184 18.21 -6.76 -14.81
C ALA A 184 19.38 -6.77 -13.80
N VAL A 185 19.47 -5.76 -12.91
CA VAL A 185 20.49 -5.75 -11.84
C VAL A 185 20.23 -6.88 -10.84
N CYS A 186 18.99 -7.07 -10.40
CA CYS A 186 18.63 -8.13 -9.47
C CYS A 186 18.96 -9.52 -10.04
N ALA A 187 18.61 -9.78 -11.31
CA ALA A 187 18.93 -11.04 -11.98
C ALA A 187 20.43 -11.32 -12.01
N ARG A 188 21.26 -10.33 -12.40
CA ARG A 188 22.73 -10.50 -12.42
C ARG A 188 23.35 -10.73 -11.05
N ARG A 189 22.75 -10.17 -9.99
CA ARG A 189 23.29 -10.23 -8.63
C ARG A 189 22.64 -11.31 -7.74
N GLY A 190 21.70 -12.09 -8.30
CA GLY A 190 20.97 -13.12 -7.55
C GLY A 190 20.07 -12.56 -6.45
N ILE A 191 19.57 -11.32 -6.59
CA ILE A 191 18.67 -10.66 -5.66
C ILE A 191 17.24 -11.04 -6.03
N ARG A 192 16.48 -11.65 -5.10
CA ARG A 192 15.07 -11.99 -5.31
C ARG A 192 14.20 -10.75 -5.18
N ILE A 193 13.21 -10.59 -6.06
CA ILE A 193 12.29 -9.44 -6.02
C ILE A 193 10.96 -9.88 -5.41
N LEU A 194 10.50 -9.12 -4.40
CA LEU A 194 9.14 -9.13 -3.87
C LEU A 194 8.51 -7.78 -4.21
N SER A 195 7.53 -7.77 -5.14
CA SER A 195 6.86 -6.55 -5.56
C SER A 195 5.49 -6.44 -4.89
N ASP A 196 5.30 -5.36 -4.16
CA ASP A 196 3.99 -4.98 -3.59
C ASP A 196 3.27 -4.07 -4.57
N GLU A 197 2.31 -4.64 -5.32
CA GLU A 197 1.53 -3.98 -6.36
C GLU A 197 0.11 -3.62 -5.88
N THR A 198 -0.05 -3.45 -4.58
CA THR A 198 -1.32 -3.22 -3.88
C THR A 198 -2.13 -2.04 -4.44
N TYR A 199 -1.48 -1.03 -5.04
CA TYR A 199 -2.15 0.15 -5.58
C TYR A 199 -2.31 0.13 -7.10
N HIS A 200 -2.04 -0.98 -7.77
CA HIS A 200 -2.33 -1.12 -9.20
C HIS A 200 -3.83 -0.89 -9.46
N GLY A 201 -4.13 -0.24 -10.58
CA GLY A 201 -5.47 0.28 -10.90
C GLY A 201 -5.71 1.73 -10.42
N ILE A 202 -4.92 2.23 -9.45
CA ILE A 202 -5.02 3.61 -8.97
C ILE A 202 -3.78 4.37 -9.45
N ALA A 203 -3.86 4.93 -10.65
CA ALA A 203 -2.79 5.71 -11.28
C ALA A 203 -3.37 6.92 -12.03
N TYR A 204 -2.60 7.99 -12.14
CA TYR A 204 -3.03 9.27 -12.70
C TYR A 204 -2.14 9.63 -13.90
N GLY A 205 -2.61 9.29 -15.10
CA GLY A 205 -1.86 9.47 -16.33
C GLY A 205 -1.32 8.15 -16.88
N ALA A 206 -0.04 7.83 -16.63
CA ALA A 206 0.52 6.54 -17.04
C ALA A 206 0.02 5.38 -16.15
N ARG A 207 -0.12 4.19 -16.72
CA ARG A 207 -0.43 2.98 -15.93
C ARG A 207 0.76 2.57 -15.05
N ALA A 208 0.50 1.87 -13.97
CA ALA A 208 1.52 1.15 -13.23
C ALA A 208 1.97 -0.09 -14.03
N HIS A 209 3.27 -0.38 -14.02
CA HIS A 209 3.86 -1.56 -14.64
C HIS A 209 4.07 -2.66 -13.61
N SER A 210 3.68 -3.89 -13.93
CA SER A 210 4.00 -5.04 -13.09
C SER A 210 5.46 -5.43 -13.26
N ILE A 211 6.13 -5.77 -12.16
CA ILE A 211 7.50 -6.32 -12.24
C ILE A 211 7.57 -7.59 -13.09
N LEU A 212 6.46 -8.33 -13.23
CA LEU A 212 6.39 -9.55 -14.04
C LEU A 212 6.59 -9.28 -15.53
N GLU A 213 6.43 -8.04 -16.00
CA GLU A 213 6.76 -7.64 -17.37
C GLU A 213 8.28 -7.76 -17.65
N HIS A 214 9.11 -7.69 -16.59
CA HIS A 214 10.59 -7.67 -16.70
C HIS A 214 11.28 -8.80 -15.93
N ALA A 215 10.62 -9.35 -14.90
CA ALA A 215 11.14 -10.42 -14.05
C ALA A 215 10.04 -11.48 -13.79
N PRO A 216 9.84 -12.45 -14.72
CA PRO A 216 8.78 -13.46 -14.60
C PRO A 216 8.86 -14.35 -13.35
N ASP A 217 10.06 -14.43 -12.75
CA ASP A 217 10.36 -15.20 -11.53
C ASP A 217 10.23 -14.36 -10.24
N ALA A 218 9.83 -13.08 -10.34
CA ALA A 218 9.53 -12.28 -9.17
C ALA A 218 8.26 -12.77 -8.48
N VAL A 219 8.15 -12.50 -7.18
CA VAL A 219 6.90 -12.67 -6.43
C VAL A 219 6.17 -11.34 -6.39
N VAL A 220 4.94 -11.32 -6.85
CA VAL A 220 4.04 -10.16 -6.76
C VAL A 220 3.00 -10.39 -5.68
N VAL A 221 2.72 -9.35 -4.92
CA VAL A 221 1.62 -9.30 -3.94
C VAL A 221 0.63 -8.23 -4.34
N ASN A 222 -0.67 -8.56 -4.30
CA ASN A 222 -1.73 -7.61 -4.58
C ASN A 222 -2.96 -7.89 -3.68
N THR A 223 -3.99 -7.03 -3.74
CA THR A 223 -5.14 -7.10 -2.83
C THR A 223 -6.39 -6.46 -3.42
N PHE A 224 -7.54 -6.95 -2.98
CA PHE A 224 -8.84 -6.31 -3.24
C PHE A 224 -9.10 -5.08 -2.36
N SER A 225 -8.22 -4.77 -1.41
CA SER A 225 -8.42 -3.71 -0.41
C SER A 225 -8.46 -2.30 -0.99
N LYS A 226 -7.78 -2.02 -2.12
CA LYS A 226 -7.55 -0.63 -2.58
C LYS A 226 -8.41 -0.30 -3.80
N TYR A 227 -8.03 -0.74 -4.99
CA TYR A 227 -8.79 -0.47 -6.21
C TYR A 227 -10.25 -0.96 -6.10
N TRP A 228 -10.48 -2.18 -5.58
CA TRP A 228 -11.81 -2.76 -5.44
C TRP A 228 -12.56 -2.34 -4.17
N CYS A 229 -12.05 -1.41 -3.38
CA CYS A 229 -12.69 -0.86 -2.18
C CYS A 229 -13.10 -1.92 -1.14
N MET A 230 -12.37 -3.04 -1.06
CA MET A 230 -12.70 -4.20 -0.21
C MET A 230 -11.76 -4.34 0.99
N THR A 231 -11.43 -3.24 1.69
CA THR A 231 -10.42 -3.24 2.76
C THR A 231 -10.76 -4.23 3.89
N GLY A 232 -11.98 -4.20 4.41
CA GLY A 232 -12.44 -5.05 5.53
C GLY A 232 -12.68 -6.51 5.15
N TRP A 233 -12.75 -6.84 3.86
CA TRP A 233 -13.01 -8.20 3.37
C TRP A 233 -11.81 -9.13 3.47
N ARG A 234 -10.63 -8.60 3.72
CA ARG A 234 -9.39 -9.34 3.93
C ARG A 234 -9.06 -10.35 2.83
N LEU A 235 -9.08 -9.92 1.57
CA LEU A 235 -8.76 -10.75 0.42
C LEU A 235 -7.66 -10.11 -0.43
N GLY A 236 -6.74 -10.95 -0.89
CA GLY A 236 -5.65 -10.60 -1.79
C GLY A 236 -5.08 -11.85 -2.44
N TRP A 237 -3.98 -11.69 -3.12
CA TRP A 237 -3.29 -12.80 -3.77
C TRP A 237 -1.78 -12.55 -3.89
N ALA A 238 -1.06 -13.62 -4.11
CA ALA A 238 0.32 -13.57 -4.60
C ALA A 238 0.40 -14.26 -5.96
N VAL A 239 1.19 -13.70 -6.89
CA VAL A 239 1.65 -14.40 -8.08
C VAL A 239 3.07 -14.87 -7.80
N VAL A 240 3.31 -16.15 -7.94
CA VAL A 240 4.61 -16.76 -7.62
C VAL A 240 5.18 -17.51 -8.83
N PRO A 241 6.49 -17.67 -8.94
CA PRO A 241 7.07 -18.57 -9.94
C PRO A 241 6.63 -20.01 -9.68
N GLU A 242 6.54 -20.81 -10.75
CA GLU A 242 6.04 -22.19 -10.68
C GLU A 242 6.81 -23.03 -9.64
N SER A 243 8.12 -22.83 -9.54
CA SER A 243 8.98 -23.51 -8.55
C SER A 243 8.64 -23.24 -7.09
N LEU A 244 7.88 -22.19 -6.78
CA LEU A 244 7.49 -21.82 -5.43
C LEU A 244 6.01 -22.13 -5.11
N VAL A 245 5.20 -22.52 -6.09
CA VAL A 245 3.76 -22.78 -5.90
C VAL A 245 3.49 -23.77 -4.76
N ASP A 246 4.16 -24.91 -4.77
CA ASP A 246 3.96 -25.94 -3.75
C ASP A 246 4.40 -25.47 -2.35
N ALA A 247 5.50 -24.74 -2.26
CA ALA A 247 5.96 -24.18 -1.00
C ALA A 247 4.96 -23.15 -0.45
N MET A 248 4.50 -22.22 -1.30
CA MET A 248 3.51 -21.22 -0.92
C MET A 248 2.20 -21.84 -0.46
N ARG A 249 1.69 -22.85 -1.18
CA ARG A 249 0.47 -23.57 -0.79
C ARG A 249 0.60 -24.30 0.54
N ARG A 250 1.73 -24.97 0.78
CA ARG A 250 1.99 -25.62 2.09
C ARG A 250 2.02 -24.61 3.23
N PHE A 251 2.70 -23.49 3.04
CA PHE A 251 2.75 -22.44 4.07
C PHE A 251 1.38 -21.80 4.27
N ALA A 252 0.66 -21.42 3.21
CA ALA A 252 -0.68 -20.86 3.29
C ALA A 252 -1.63 -21.80 4.04
N GLY A 253 -1.68 -23.08 3.67
CA GLY A 253 -2.56 -24.07 4.29
C GLY A 253 -2.26 -24.32 5.77
N ASN A 254 -1.00 -24.19 6.20
CA ASN A 254 -0.64 -24.41 7.61
C ASN A 254 -0.73 -23.14 8.48
N LEU A 255 -0.52 -21.96 7.91
CA LEU A 255 -0.51 -20.70 8.68
C LEU A 255 -1.87 -19.99 8.66
N PHE A 256 -2.63 -20.10 7.58
CA PHE A 256 -3.85 -19.31 7.36
C PHE A 256 -5.05 -20.13 6.88
N LEU A 257 -4.85 -21.37 6.43
CA LEU A 257 -5.83 -22.21 5.73
C LEU A 257 -6.21 -21.58 4.38
N VAL A 258 -7.39 -20.99 4.29
CA VAL A 258 -7.93 -20.33 3.09
C VAL A 258 -8.46 -18.94 3.45
N PRO A 259 -8.51 -17.99 2.50
CA PRO A 259 -9.18 -16.71 2.74
C PRO A 259 -10.69 -16.90 2.98
N PRO A 260 -11.38 -15.91 3.60
CA PRO A 260 -12.82 -15.99 3.86
C PRO A 260 -13.61 -16.31 2.59
N THR A 261 -14.42 -17.34 2.64
CA THR A 261 -15.22 -17.82 1.49
C THR A 261 -16.14 -16.74 0.94
N LEU A 262 -16.83 -16.02 1.82
CA LEU A 262 -17.69 -14.89 1.43
C LEU A 262 -16.94 -13.84 0.63
N SER A 263 -15.73 -13.49 1.07
CA SER A 263 -14.90 -12.47 0.39
C SER A 263 -14.53 -12.87 -1.04
N GLN A 264 -14.34 -14.15 -1.29
CA GLN A 264 -14.01 -14.65 -2.63
C GLN A 264 -15.21 -14.55 -3.60
N HIS A 265 -16.44 -14.80 -3.13
CA HIS A 265 -17.65 -14.58 -3.92
C HIS A 265 -17.87 -13.10 -4.26
N VAL A 266 -17.69 -12.22 -3.27
CA VAL A 266 -17.82 -10.78 -3.46
C VAL A 266 -16.74 -10.24 -4.41
N ALA A 267 -15.52 -10.69 -4.27
CA ALA A 267 -14.41 -10.26 -5.12
C ALA A 267 -14.58 -10.64 -6.57
N LEU A 268 -15.04 -11.86 -6.83
CA LEU A 268 -15.33 -12.33 -8.19
C LEU A 268 -16.33 -11.41 -8.89
N ALA A 269 -17.39 -10.99 -8.20
CA ALA A 269 -18.37 -10.05 -8.73
C ALA A 269 -17.81 -8.62 -8.83
N ALA A 270 -16.99 -8.19 -7.87
CA ALA A 270 -16.39 -6.85 -7.87
C ALA A 270 -15.44 -6.61 -9.07
N MET A 271 -14.82 -7.66 -9.59
CA MET A 271 -13.91 -7.56 -10.75
C MET A 271 -14.61 -7.16 -12.06
N ASP A 272 -15.93 -7.24 -12.13
CA ASP A 272 -16.70 -6.87 -13.30
C ASP A 272 -17.28 -5.45 -13.20
N GLU A 273 -17.17 -4.80 -12.03
CA GLU A 273 -17.76 -3.48 -11.76
C GLU A 273 -16.80 -2.31 -12.07
N VAL A 274 -16.14 -2.38 -13.24
CA VAL A 274 -15.10 -1.43 -13.65
C VAL A 274 -15.61 0.02 -13.65
N VAL A 275 -16.85 0.28 -14.10
CA VAL A 275 -17.40 1.65 -14.20
C VAL A 275 -17.50 2.31 -12.82
N GLU A 276 -17.98 1.59 -11.80
CA GLU A 276 -18.09 2.11 -10.44
C GLU A 276 -16.70 2.34 -9.82
N LEU A 277 -15.77 1.43 -10.05
CA LEU A 277 -14.40 1.51 -9.54
C LEU A 277 -13.61 2.68 -10.17
N GLU A 278 -13.73 2.88 -11.48
CA GLU A 278 -13.09 4.01 -12.17
C GLU A 278 -13.67 5.36 -11.74
N ALA A 279 -14.95 5.42 -11.35
CA ALA A 279 -15.54 6.65 -10.77
C ALA A 279 -14.87 7.02 -9.43
N HIS A 280 -14.46 6.03 -8.62
CA HIS A 280 -13.67 6.28 -7.41
C HIS A 280 -12.28 6.81 -7.75
N VAL A 281 -11.59 6.21 -8.74
CA VAL A 281 -10.27 6.68 -9.20
C VAL A 281 -10.36 8.13 -9.72
N ALA A 282 -11.42 8.46 -10.48
CA ALA A 282 -11.66 9.84 -10.93
C ALA A 282 -11.88 10.81 -9.75
N THR A 283 -12.59 10.39 -8.71
CA THR A 283 -12.74 11.16 -7.46
C THR A 283 -11.39 11.39 -6.79
N TYR A 284 -10.54 10.36 -6.70
CA TYR A 284 -9.20 10.50 -6.13
C TYR A 284 -8.32 11.45 -6.97
N ALA A 285 -8.40 11.37 -8.30
CA ALA A 285 -7.69 12.30 -9.20
C ALA A 285 -8.06 13.74 -8.90
N ARG A 286 -9.38 14.03 -8.77
CA ARG A 286 -9.88 15.36 -8.42
C ARG A 286 -9.41 15.82 -7.03
N ASN A 287 -9.49 14.96 -6.05
CA ASN A 287 -9.06 15.25 -4.68
C ASN A 287 -7.56 15.54 -4.59
N ARG A 288 -6.74 14.78 -5.35
CA ARG A 288 -5.31 15.00 -5.49
C ARG A 288 -5.00 16.40 -5.99
N GLU A 289 -5.68 16.85 -7.06
CA GLU A 289 -5.50 18.17 -7.65
C GLU A 289 -5.83 19.28 -6.63
N LEU A 290 -7.01 19.20 -6.00
CA LEU A 290 -7.47 20.17 -5.01
C LEU A 290 -6.49 20.30 -3.83
N LEU A 291 -6.03 19.18 -3.28
CA LEU A 291 -5.10 19.20 -2.16
C LEU A 291 -3.70 19.70 -2.57
N THR A 292 -3.21 19.32 -3.75
CA THR A 292 -1.91 19.77 -4.23
C THR A 292 -1.92 21.29 -4.44
N GLU A 293 -2.97 21.84 -5.04
CA GLU A 293 -3.15 23.29 -5.23
C GLU A 293 -3.26 24.03 -3.89
N ALA A 294 -4.04 23.49 -2.96
CA ALA A 294 -4.21 24.07 -1.63
C ALA A 294 -2.88 24.11 -0.84
N LEU A 295 -2.12 23.01 -0.87
CA LEU A 295 -0.82 22.94 -0.19
C LEU A 295 0.20 23.90 -0.83
N ASP A 296 0.22 24.06 -2.16
CA ASP A 296 1.05 25.06 -2.83
C ASP A 296 0.68 26.48 -2.41
N GLY A 297 -0.62 26.82 -2.38
CA GLY A 297 -1.14 28.09 -1.87
C GLY A 297 -0.78 28.36 -0.41
N LEU A 298 -0.62 27.31 0.38
CA LEU A 298 -0.10 27.37 1.75
C LEU A 298 1.44 27.40 1.80
N GLY A 299 2.15 27.38 0.66
CA GLY A 299 3.61 27.38 0.54
C GLY A 299 4.25 26.05 0.93
N ILE A 300 3.50 24.95 0.93
CA ILE A 300 4.00 23.59 1.12
C ILE A 300 4.20 22.98 -0.27
N ARG A 301 5.39 23.18 -0.83
CA ARG A 301 5.71 22.86 -2.24
C ARG A 301 6.54 21.61 -2.41
N ARG A 302 7.18 21.14 -1.34
CA ARG A 302 7.98 19.91 -1.36
C ARG A 302 7.08 18.71 -1.09
N ILE A 303 6.42 18.23 -2.14
CA ILE A 303 5.51 17.09 -2.13
C ILE A 303 6.07 16.03 -3.07
N ALA A 304 6.07 14.77 -2.65
CA ALA A 304 6.41 13.66 -3.53
C ALA A 304 5.41 13.62 -4.70
N PRO A 305 5.85 13.43 -5.96
CA PRO A 305 4.95 13.40 -7.11
C PRO A 305 3.89 12.30 -6.97
N PRO A 306 2.59 12.63 -6.83
CA PRO A 306 1.55 11.64 -6.61
C PRO A 306 1.07 11.03 -7.95
N ASP A 307 1.85 10.10 -8.50
CA ASP A 307 1.58 9.46 -9.78
C ASP A 307 0.46 8.41 -9.67
N GLY A 308 0.30 7.81 -8.49
CA GLY A 308 -0.70 6.78 -8.20
C GLY A 308 -1.00 6.66 -6.71
N ALA A 309 -1.65 5.56 -6.30
CA ALA A 309 -2.22 5.39 -4.98
C ALA A 309 -3.20 6.53 -4.62
N PHE A 310 -3.35 6.88 -3.37
CA PHE A 310 -4.21 7.99 -2.94
C PHE A 310 -3.58 8.77 -1.78
N TYR A 311 -2.27 9.09 -1.92
CA TYR A 311 -1.50 9.78 -0.89
C TYR A 311 -0.78 11.00 -1.44
N LEU A 312 -0.73 12.06 -0.62
CA LEU A 312 0.30 13.08 -0.69
C LEU A 312 1.29 12.85 0.46
N TYR A 313 2.57 12.90 0.16
CA TYR A 313 3.65 12.86 1.13
C TYR A 313 4.40 14.19 1.10
N ALA A 314 4.09 15.03 2.08
CA ALA A 314 4.51 16.44 2.10
C ALA A 314 5.60 16.68 3.13
N ASP A 315 6.66 17.38 2.72
CA ASP A 315 7.69 17.91 3.62
C ASP A 315 7.16 19.14 4.35
N MET A 316 6.94 19.00 5.65
CA MET A 316 6.44 20.03 6.55
C MET A 316 7.56 20.69 7.36
N GLY A 317 8.83 20.50 6.99
CA GLY A 317 9.99 20.96 7.76
C GLY A 317 10.07 22.47 7.99
N ASP A 318 9.34 23.27 7.20
CA ASP A 318 9.19 24.73 7.40
C ASP A 318 8.06 25.07 8.39
N VAL A 319 7.24 24.08 8.80
CA VAL A 319 6.09 24.24 9.69
C VAL A 319 6.31 23.53 11.03
N THR A 320 6.89 22.33 10.99
CA THR A 320 7.12 21.50 12.17
C THR A 320 8.42 20.70 12.07
N ARG A 321 8.98 20.40 13.23
CA ARG A 321 10.08 19.43 13.40
C ARG A 321 9.64 18.15 14.13
N ASP A 322 8.36 18.06 14.44
CA ASP A 322 7.71 16.89 15.06
C ASP A 322 6.36 16.66 14.37
N SER A 323 6.39 15.84 13.33
CA SER A 323 5.20 15.53 12.54
C SER A 323 4.12 14.78 13.32
N LEU A 324 4.50 14.02 14.36
CA LEU A 324 3.52 13.33 15.20
C LEU A 324 2.76 14.32 16.10
N LEU A 325 3.49 15.24 16.75
CA LEU A 325 2.88 16.30 17.54
C LEU A 325 1.99 17.19 16.66
N PHE A 326 2.48 17.56 15.48
CA PHE A 326 1.70 18.31 14.49
C PHE A 326 0.38 17.62 14.14
N CYS A 327 0.38 16.32 13.83
CA CYS A 327 -0.83 15.56 13.51
C CYS A 327 -1.82 15.53 14.69
N ARG A 328 -1.32 15.38 15.92
CA ARG A 328 -2.17 15.41 17.13
C ARG A 328 -2.80 16.80 17.34
N GLU A 329 -2.02 17.85 17.27
CA GLU A 329 -2.51 19.22 17.43
C GLU A 329 -3.52 19.63 16.34
N LEU A 330 -3.29 19.22 15.09
CA LEU A 330 -4.22 19.43 13.99
C LEU A 330 -5.55 18.72 14.25
N LEU A 331 -5.51 17.44 14.65
CA LEU A 331 -6.68 16.66 14.99
C LEU A 331 -7.47 17.31 16.12
N ASP A 332 -6.80 17.72 17.20
CA ASP A 332 -7.43 18.34 18.36
C ASP A 332 -8.08 19.68 18.01
N ALA A 333 -7.41 20.51 17.22
CA ALA A 333 -7.90 21.84 16.87
C ALA A 333 -9.02 21.81 15.82
N THR A 334 -8.97 20.89 14.84
CA THR A 334 -9.80 20.97 13.64
C THR A 334 -10.64 19.73 13.37
N GLY A 335 -10.26 18.59 13.92
CA GLY A 335 -10.86 17.30 13.58
C GLY A 335 -10.26 16.64 12.32
N VAL A 336 -9.26 17.23 11.67
CA VAL A 336 -8.58 16.60 10.54
C VAL A 336 -7.49 15.66 11.04
N ALA A 337 -7.63 14.37 10.76
CA ALA A 337 -6.65 13.35 11.09
C ALA A 337 -5.70 13.12 9.90
N LEU A 338 -4.39 13.30 10.11
CA LEU A 338 -3.33 13.01 9.15
C LEU A 338 -2.35 12.00 9.75
N ASN A 339 -1.51 11.38 8.92
CA ASN A 339 -0.50 10.47 9.43
C ASN A 339 0.90 11.09 9.43
N THR A 340 1.65 10.81 10.49
CA THR A 340 3.05 11.23 10.65
C THR A 340 3.98 10.47 9.69
N GLY A 341 5.01 11.14 9.19
CA GLY A 341 6.06 10.51 8.40
C GLY A 341 6.92 9.51 9.16
N ARG A 342 6.88 9.53 10.51
CA ARG A 342 7.64 8.59 11.38
C ARG A 342 7.32 7.12 11.10
N ASP A 343 6.10 6.82 10.66
CA ASP A 343 5.74 5.45 10.27
C ASP A 343 6.57 4.96 9.09
N PHE A 344 6.86 5.85 8.15
CA PHE A 344 7.40 5.50 6.83
C PHE A 344 8.91 5.71 6.73
N ASP A 345 9.45 6.62 7.53
CA ASP A 345 10.85 6.98 7.52
C ASP A 345 11.36 7.16 8.96
N SER A 346 12.24 6.23 9.37
CA SER A 346 12.82 6.21 10.71
C SER A 346 13.88 7.31 10.95
N VAL A 347 14.34 7.99 9.88
CA VAL A 347 15.41 9.01 9.94
C VAL A 347 14.88 10.40 9.68
N HIS A 348 14.05 10.58 8.65
CA HIS A 348 13.59 11.91 8.21
C HIS A 348 12.09 12.13 8.44
N GLY A 349 11.37 11.13 8.94
CA GLY A 349 9.91 11.14 9.06
C GLY A 349 9.34 12.26 9.94
N ASP A 350 10.15 12.82 10.86
CA ASP A 350 9.74 13.91 11.75
C ASP A 350 9.32 15.19 11.02
N ARG A 351 9.77 15.36 9.79
CA ARG A 351 9.42 16.52 8.97
C ARG A 351 8.36 16.25 7.91
N PHE A 352 7.94 15.00 7.74
CA PHE A 352 6.97 14.61 6.71
C PHE A 352 5.60 14.27 7.30
N VAL A 353 4.57 14.50 6.48
CA VAL A 353 3.19 14.08 6.78
C VAL A 353 2.61 13.38 5.56
N ARG A 354 1.90 12.27 5.79
CA ARG A 354 1.12 11.61 4.75
C ARG A 354 -0.35 12.01 4.87
N ILE A 355 -0.94 12.42 3.75
CA ILE A 355 -2.35 12.81 3.62
C ILE A 355 -3.02 11.79 2.69
N SER A 356 -3.98 11.02 3.18
CA SER A 356 -4.82 10.16 2.34
C SER A 356 -5.96 10.99 1.73
N PHE A 357 -6.12 10.95 0.43
CA PHE A 357 -7.21 11.65 -0.26
C PHE A 357 -8.31 10.72 -0.81
N ALA A 358 -8.36 9.47 -0.31
CA ALA A 358 -9.40 8.50 -0.66
C ALA A 358 -10.69 8.70 0.14
N VAL A 359 -11.09 9.96 0.32
CA VAL A 359 -12.32 10.40 0.97
C VAL A 359 -13.22 11.13 -0.03
N SER A 360 -14.42 11.55 0.35
CA SER A 360 -15.29 12.30 -0.55
C SER A 360 -14.72 13.71 -0.84
N THR A 361 -14.99 14.25 -2.03
CA THR A 361 -14.53 15.61 -2.39
C THR A 361 -15.03 16.70 -1.42
N PRO A 362 -16.29 16.66 -0.90
CA PRO A 362 -16.70 17.60 0.15
C PRO A 362 -15.86 17.51 1.42
N GLU A 363 -15.40 16.33 1.82
CA GLU A 363 -14.52 16.16 2.98
C GLU A 363 -13.13 16.76 2.71
N VAL A 364 -12.60 16.56 1.50
CA VAL A 364 -11.34 17.21 1.09
C VAL A 364 -11.43 18.72 1.15
N LEU A 365 -12.51 19.33 0.63
CA LEU A 365 -12.69 20.78 0.68
C LEU A 365 -12.75 21.30 2.13
N ARG A 366 -13.50 20.63 3.01
CA ARG A 366 -13.51 20.97 4.46
C ARG A 366 -12.14 20.82 5.10
N ALA A 367 -11.40 19.74 4.76
CA ALA A 367 -10.04 19.54 5.28
C ALA A 367 -9.09 20.66 4.83
N ILE A 368 -9.21 21.14 3.60
CA ILE A 368 -8.45 22.28 3.07
C ILE A 368 -8.74 23.55 3.89
N GLU A 369 -10.01 23.85 4.14
CA GLU A 369 -10.41 25.01 4.97
C GLU A 369 -9.82 24.93 6.39
N CYS A 370 -9.89 23.74 7.01
CA CYS A 370 -9.30 23.48 8.31
C CYS A 370 -7.78 23.65 8.33
N LEU A 371 -7.08 23.10 7.32
CA LEU A 371 -5.64 23.24 7.17
C LEU A 371 -5.23 24.71 6.97
N ASP A 372 -5.97 25.46 6.16
CA ASP A 372 -5.73 26.89 5.94
C ASP A 372 -5.85 27.68 7.26
N GLY A 373 -6.95 27.49 7.98
CA GLY A 373 -7.16 28.16 9.28
C GLY A 373 -6.13 27.81 10.33
N PHE A 374 -5.62 26.57 10.34
CA PHE A 374 -4.63 26.08 11.29
C PHE A 374 -3.21 26.54 10.96
N LEU A 375 -2.84 26.60 9.67
CA LEU A 375 -1.46 26.87 9.22
C LEU A 375 -1.15 28.35 9.05
N ARG A 376 -2.10 29.19 8.57
CA ARG A 376 -1.83 30.63 8.33
C ARG A 376 -1.37 31.41 9.57
N PRO A 377 -1.96 31.22 10.77
CA PRO A 377 -1.47 31.90 11.96
C PRO A 377 -0.04 31.48 12.36
N ARG A 378 0.29 30.21 12.19
CA ARG A 378 1.60 29.63 12.54
C ARG A 378 2.76 30.10 11.66
N LYS A 379 2.46 30.53 10.43
CA LYS A 379 3.47 31.09 9.51
C LYS A 379 3.74 32.58 9.72
N ARG A 380 2.89 33.26 10.50
CA ARG A 380 3.04 34.70 10.82
C ARG A 380 3.74 34.93 12.15
N ALA A 381 3.90 33.91 12.96
CA ALA A 381 4.58 33.90 14.23
C ALA A 381 6.04 33.43 14.08
#